data_6e1081e6294898a7392b2431d4a7ef02
#
_entry.id   6e1081e6294898a7392b2431d4a7ef02
#
_cell.length_a   1.000
_cell.length_b   1.000
_cell.length_c   1.000
_cell.angle_alpha   90.00
_cell.angle_beta   90.00
_cell.angle_gamma   90.00
#
_symmetry.space_group_name_H-M   'P 1'
#
loop_
_entity.id
_entity.type
_entity.pdbx_description
1 polymer ?
#
loop_
_entity_poly.entity_id
_entity_poly.type
_entity_poly.pdbx_seq_one_letter_code
_entity_poly.pdbx_strand_id
1 'polypeptide(L)'
;MTRAGRIKGGNIMTDSLKRGLYILGTICLYFILTMLPTPEGLSPEGQKAIALMLCAVITWSMKLLPIAVSSILFTCLTVVVGLVPFKKSLSLFATPPIFFVFAMFCNAIAFQNSGLNKRIVLWTSIKSKGNPRKLILYLMMATALISSFLADIPAIAMMYPVGLLLLQENGCEPGKSNLGRVLMLGLPLASLIGGAGTPAGSSMNVLTLSLLQSTSNIHISFFEWSMMGMPIVLLLTPVTCYILLKFYPPEIDTLVGIEKVHEQYESLGALSKKEYMYLIILIINMVLWMTDSIHRIPLPVIAVLGISLFFIPGIDLVSWSKDNQKIGWDILMLVGASSALGMIIWEKGGAMWIANTCLSSIADFPVSLIIASICLFTIVIHLLIPENTAIVAVLLPTLTTFATMHGINPGLLTIPMGLSVSANLLLPLGPVPLITFPAGYYKMYDLFLPGSVISIAWILLVTIIMLFIVPLREG
;
A
#
# COMPACT_ATOMS: atom_id res chain seq x y z
N MET A 1 -40.91 12.42 -22.27
CA MET A 1 -41.00 13.33 -21.12
C MET A 1 -41.43 12.56 -19.87
N THR A 2 -40.60 12.67 -18.78
CA THR A 2 -40.96 12.49 -17.39
C THR A 2 -41.32 11.11 -16.85
N ARG A 3 -40.27 10.40 -16.32
CA ARG A 3 -40.39 9.55 -15.12
C ARG A 3 -39.03 9.28 -14.39
N ALA A 4 -37.93 9.93 -14.79
CA ALA A 4 -36.56 9.68 -14.23
C ALA A 4 -36.10 10.66 -13.15
N GLY A 5 -36.94 11.58 -12.69
CA GLY A 5 -36.53 12.71 -11.85
C GLY A 5 -36.85 12.63 -10.36
N ARG A 6 -37.49 11.57 -9.85
CA ARG A 6 -38.04 11.60 -8.46
C ARG A 6 -37.42 10.61 -7.44
N ILE A 7 -36.43 9.83 -7.80
CA ILE A 7 -35.86 8.79 -6.89
C ILE A 7 -34.54 9.22 -6.21
N LYS A 8 -33.92 10.34 -6.60
CA LYS A 8 -32.60 10.76 -6.02
C LYS A 8 -32.69 11.69 -4.79
N GLY A 9 -33.82 12.30 -4.49
CA GLY A 9 -33.90 13.29 -3.39
C GLY A 9 -34.01 12.70 -1.97
N GLY A 10 -34.64 11.55 -1.82
CA GLY A 10 -34.90 10.93 -0.51
C GLY A 10 -33.65 10.27 0.13
N ASN A 11 -32.75 9.69 -0.69
CA ASN A 11 -31.56 9.01 -0.18
C ASN A 11 -30.43 9.96 0.23
N ILE A 12 -30.30 11.09 -0.42
CA ILE A 12 -29.20 12.07 -0.15
C ILE A 12 -29.37 12.74 1.22
N MET A 13 -30.59 13.08 1.60
CA MET A 13 -30.86 13.75 2.88
C MET A 13 -30.72 12.78 4.07
N THR A 14 -31.07 11.50 3.89
CA THR A 14 -30.85 10.48 4.91
C THR A 14 -29.38 10.11 5.07
N ASP A 15 -28.58 10.11 3.99
CA ASP A 15 -27.16 9.82 4.05
C ASP A 15 -26.34 10.94 4.67
N SER A 16 -26.70 12.22 4.44
CA SER A 16 -26.06 13.37 5.09
C SER A 16 -26.36 13.40 6.59
N LEU A 17 -27.58 13.08 7.00
CA LEU A 17 -27.97 13.02 8.41
C LEU A 17 -27.20 11.88 9.14
N LYS A 18 -27.11 10.72 8.52
CA LYS A 18 -26.32 9.59 9.07
C LYS A 18 -24.85 9.95 9.24
N ARG A 19 -24.23 10.59 8.23
CA ARG A 19 -22.85 11.07 8.35
C ARG A 19 -22.68 12.08 9.49
N GLY A 20 -23.63 13.01 9.65
CA GLY A 20 -23.63 13.96 10.76
C GLY A 20 -23.69 13.27 12.12
N LEU A 21 -24.54 12.23 12.26
CA LEU A 21 -24.62 11.42 13.47
C LEU A 21 -23.33 10.66 13.78
N TYR A 22 -22.67 10.08 12.76
CA TYR A 22 -21.39 9.41 12.95
C TYR A 22 -20.27 10.37 13.34
N ILE A 23 -20.24 11.58 12.77
CA ILE A 23 -19.28 12.63 13.17
C ILE A 23 -19.52 13.03 14.64
N LEU A 24 -20.77 13.27 15.01
CA LEU A 24 -21.11 13.57 16.40
C LEU A 24 -20.73 12.42 17.34
N GLY A 25 -21.02 11.17 16.94
CA GLY A 25 -20.63 9.98 17.67
C GLY A 25 -19.11 9.86 17.85
N THR A 26 -18.34 10.22 16.84
CA THR A 26 -16.86 10.22 16.91
C THR A 26 -16.35 11.29 17.89
N ILE A 27 -16.96 12.48 17.89
CA ILE A 27 -16.65 13.55 18.85
C ILE A 27 -17.00 13.10 20.27
N CYS A 28 -18.21 12.55 20.48
CA CYS A 28 -18.63 12.02 21.78
C CYS A 28 -17.68 10.91 22.25
N LEU A 29 -17.26 10.02 21.37
CA LEU A 29 -16.31 8.95 21.68
C LEU A 29 -14.98 9.51 22.21
N TYR A 30 -14.45 10.57 21.58
CA TYR A 30 -13.23 11.22 22.06
C TYR A 30 -13.39 11.70 23.51
N PHE A 31 -14.48 12.44 23.81
CA PHE A 31 -14.73 12.93 25.16
C PHE A 31 -14.96 11.80 26.16
N ILE A 32 -15.73 10.77 25.79
CA ILE A 32 -15.94 9.59 26.64
C ILE A 32 -14.59 8.95 27.00
N LEU A 33 -13.76 8.65 26.00
CA LEU A 33 -12.46 8.01 26.23
C LEU A 33 -11.50 8.85 27.08
N THR A 34 -11.55 10.17 26.93
CA THR A 34 -10.66 11.07 27.71
C THR A 34 -11.19 11.42 29.11
N MET A 35 -12.49 11.22 29.38
CA MET A 35 -13.09 11.40 30.70
C MET A 35 -13.04 10.13 31.57
N LEU A 36 -12.79 8.96 30.97
CA LEU A 36 -12.60 7.72 31.73
C LEU A 36 -11.33 7.83 32.58
N PRO A 37 -11.30 7.15 33.75
CA PRO A 37 -10.08 7.03 34.52
C PRO A 37 -8.94 6.52 33.65
N THR A 38 -7.79 7.16 33.75
CA THR A 38 -6.59 6.76 33.00
C THR A 38 -6.18 5.37 33.42
N PRO A 39 -6.05 4.38 32.50
CA PRO A 39 -5.61 3.03 32.84
C PRO A 39 -4.23 3.05 33.51
N GLU A 40 -3.98 2.05 34.37
CA GLU A 40 -2.67 1.89 35.01
C GLU A 40 -1.55 1.77 33.96
N GLY A 41 -0.45 2.49 34.16
CA GLY A 41 0.69 2.53 33.27
C GLY A 41 0.53 3.42 32.03
N LEU A 42 -0.61 4.07 31.82
CA LEU A 42 -0.85 5.03 30.73
C LEU A 42 -0.76 6.46 31.28
N SER A 43 -0.11 7.37 30.54
CA SER A 43 -0.15 8.80 30.87
C SER A 43 -1.49 9.42 30.38
N PRO A 44 -1.99 10.50 31.04
CA PRO A 44 -3.19 11.21 30.58
C PRO A 44 -3.03 11.75 29.14
N GLU A 45 -1.84 12.20 28.77
CA GLU A 45 -1.52 12.63 27.41
C GLU A 45 -1.53 11.44 26.43
N GLY A 46 -1.02 10.29 26.84
CA GLY A 46 -1.07 9.04 26.06
C GLY A 46 -2.51 8.61 25.81
N GLN A 47 -3.37 8.68 26.81
CA GLN A 47 -4.81 8.39 26.67
C GLN A 47 -5.49 9.33 25.64
N LYS A 48 -5.21 10.64 25.71
CA LYS A 48 -5.71 11.62 24.72
C LYS A 48 -5.20 11.32 23.32
N ALA A 49 -3.92 10.95 23.17
CA ALA A 49 -3.32 10.65 21.88
C ALA A 49 -3.92 9.38 21.25
N ILE A 50 -4.12 8.31 22.05
CA ILE A 50 -4.78 7.06 21.60
C ILE A 50 -6.24 7.35 21.21
N ALA A 51 -6.98 8.11 22.04
CA ALA A 51 -8.37 8.49 21.74
C ALA A 51 -8.47 9.27 20.43
N LEU A 52 -7.57 10.25 20.20
CA LEU A 52 -7.54 11.05 18.98
C LEU A 52 -7.22 10.19 17.75
N MET A 53 -6.26 9.26 17.85
CA MET A 53 -5.94 8.34 16.78
C MET A 53 -7.12 7.41 16.44
N LEU A 54 -7.81 6.88 17.45
CA LEU A 54 -8.98 6.04 17.24
C LEU A 54 -10.08 6.81 16.49
N CYS A 55 -10.33 8.06 16.85
CA CYS A 55 -11.26 8.94 16.14
C CYS A 55 -10.82 9.21 14.69
N ALA A 56 -9.51 9.39 14.46
CA ALA A 56 -8.96 9.56 13.12
C ALA A 56 -9.19 8.29 12.27
N VAL A 57 -8.86 7.11 12.81
CA VAL A 57 -9.06 5.81 12.14
C VAL A 57 -10.52 5.59 11.77
N ILE A 58 -11.46 5.84 12.68
CA ILE A 58 -12.90 5.74 12.41
C ILE A 58 -13.29 6.69 11.28
N THR A 59 -12.85 7.96 11.33
CA THR A 59 -13.17 8.98 10.33
C THR A 59 -12.67 8.61 8.96
N TRP A 60 -11.43 8.09 8.85
CA TRP A 60 -10.82 7.67 7.60
C TRP A 60 -11.46 6.38 7.05
N SER A 61 -11.65 5.37 7.89
CA SER A 61 -12.23 4.08 7.49
C SER A 61 -13.67 4.22 7.01
N MET A 62 -14.48 5.03 7.69
CA MET A 62 -15.87 5.29 7.32
C MET A 62 -16.03 6.40 6.28
N LYS A 63 -14.93 7.06 5.89
CA LYS A 63 -14.92 8.21 4.95
C LYS A 63 -15.93 9.29 5.33
N LEU A 64 -15.98 9.61 6.62
CA LEU A 64 -16.93 10.58 7.17
C LEU A 64 -16.68 11.99 6.63
N LEU A 65 -15.42 12.34 6.41
CA LEU A 65 -14.94 13.55 5.75
C LEU A 65 -14.00 13.18 4.60
N PRO A 66 -13.74 14.09 3.64
CA PRO A 66 -12.67 13.90 2.67
C PRO A 66 -11.35 13.61 3.38
N ILE A 67 -10.62 12.61 2.92
CA ILE A 67 -9.41 12.09 3.62
C ILE A 67 -8.37 13.20 3.82
N ALA A 68 -8.09 14.02 2.80
CA ALA A 68 -7.14 15.11 2.93
C ALA A 68 -7.56 16.12 4.01
N VAL A 69 -8.85 16.50 4.02
CA VAL A 69 -9.38 17.49 4.98
C VAL A 69 -9.33 16.96 6.41
N SER A 70 -9.77 15.72 6.62
CA SER A 70 -9.75 15.10 7.95
C SER A 70 -8.31 14.86 8.44
N SER A 71 -7.39 14.54 7.56
CA SER A 71 -5.97 14.39 7.90
C SER A 71 -5.36 15.67 8.43
N ILE A 72 -5.59 16.80 7.76
CA ILE A 72 -5.17 18.13 8.23
C ILE A 72 -5.89 18.48 9.53
N LEU A 73 -7.20 18.22 9.63
CA LEU A 73 -7.99 18.46 10.83
C LEU A 73 -7.42 17.73 12.05
N PHE A 74 -7.16 16.41 11.94
CA PHE A 74 -6.60 15.64 13.05
C PHE A 74 -5.19 16.10 13.44
N THR A 75 -4.38 16.53 12.48
CA THR A 75 -3.09 17.18 12.77
C THR A 75 -3.26 18.45 13.58
N CYS A 76 -4.21 19.31 13.22
CA CYS A 76 -4.53 20.53 14.00
C CYS A 76 -5.12 20.20 15.37
N LEU A 77 -5.97 19.16 15.47
CA LEU A 77 -6.58 18.75 16.74
C LEU A 77 -5.52 18.31 17.77
N THR A 78 -4.35 17.81 17.37
CA THR A 78 -3.25 17.50 18.31
C THR A 78 -2.82 18.73 19.12
N VAL A 79 -2.93 19.91 18.53
CA VAL A 79 -2.63 21.19 19.17
C VAL A 79 -3.78 21.64 20.06
N VAL A 80 -5.01 21.57 19.57
CA VAL A 80 -6.22 21.99 20.30
C VAL A 80 -6.40 21.20 21.59
N VAL A 81 -6.12 19.89 21.55
CA VAL A 81 -6.23 19.03 22.75
C VAL A 81 -5.00 19.10 23.66
N GLY A 82 -4.01 19.95 23.32
CA GLY A 82 -2.85 20.22 24.15
C GLY A 82 -1.75 19.16 24.14
N LEU A 83 -1.69 18.30 23.13
CA LEU A 83 -0.68 17.24 23.03
C LEU A 83 0.70 17.77 22.65
N VAL A 84 0.75 18.66 21.65
CA VAL A 84 2.00 19.26 21.14
C VAL A 84 1.78 20.70 20.67
N PRO A 85 2.84 21.55 20.68
CA PRO A 85 2.76 22.89 20.08
C PRO A 85 2.58 22.80 18.55
N PHE A 86 1.97 23.83 17.94
CA PHE A 86 1.67 23.88 16.51
C PHE A 86 2.90 23.64 15.62
N LYS A 87 4.04 24.29 15.93
CA LYS A 87 5.29 24.09 15.19
C LYS A 87 5.71 22.61 15.17
N LYS A 88 5.60 21.93 16.32
CA LYS A 88 5.92 20.52 16.42
C LYS A 88 4.94 19.64 15.67
N SER A 89 3.63 19.91 15.75
CA SER A 89 2.62 19.18 14.99
C SER A 89 2.90 19.24 13.48
N LEU A 90 3.23 20.42 12.95
CA LEU A 90 3.61 20.58 11.55
C LEU A 90 4.91 19.85 11.19
N SER A 91 5.92 19.88 12.05
CA SER A 91 7.19 19.15 11.79
C SER A 91 7.01 17.64 11.78
N LEU A 92 6.10 17.12 12.60
CA LEU A 92 5.74 15.69 12.62
C LEU A 92 4.86 15.29 11.43
N PHE A 93 4.12 16.24 10.85
CA PHE A 93 3.35 16.05 9.64
C PHE A 93 4.24 16.08 8.39
N ALA A 94 5.06 17.12 8.23
CA ALA A 94 5.90 17.32 7.03
C ALA A 94 7.17 16.46 7.08
N THR A 95 7.00 15.16 7.08
CA THR A 95 8.07 14.15 7.15
C THR A 95 8.55 13.68 5.78
N PRO A 96 9.74 13.08 5.68
CA PRO A 96 10.30 12.58 4.42
C PRO A 96 9.38 11.70 3.58
N PRO A 97 8.52 10.83 4.16
CA PRO A 97 7.56 10.02 3.39
C PRO A 97 6.63 10.82 2.48
N ILE A 98 6.18 12.02 2.86
CA ILE A 98 5.30 12.83 2.01
C ILE A 98 5.98 13.16 0.68
N PHE A 99 7.23 13.63 0.73
CA PHE A 99 7.99 14.01 -0.46
C PHE A 99 8.28 12.81 -1.35
N PHE A 100 8.56 11.65 -0.73
CA PHE A 100 8.77 10.42 -1.47
C PHE A 100 7.49 9.95 -2.17
N VAL A 101 6.37 9.93 -1.47
CA VAL A 101 5.06 9.51 -2.04
C VAL A 101 4.63 10.44 -3.16
N PHE A 102 4.83 11.76 -3.00
CA PHE A 102 4.63 12.72 -4.09
C PHE A 102 5.46 12.37 -5.33
N ALA A 103 6.75 12.09 -5.13
CA ALA A 103 7.63 11.71 -6.22
C ALA A 103 7.17 10.40 -6.89
N MET A 104 6.69 9.42 -6.14
CA MET A 104 6.19 8.15 -6.71
C MET A 104 4.92 8.35 -7.54
N PHE A 105 4.01 9.24 -7.16
CA PHE A 105 2.87 9.60 -8.02
C PHE A 105 3.33 10.24 -9.34
N CYS A 106 4.26 11.18 -9.29
CA CYS A 106 4.82 11.79 -10.51
C CYS A 106 5.55 10.75 -11.39
N ASN A 107 6.28 9.81 -10.77
CA ASN A 107 6.96 8.73 -11.48
C ASN A 107 5.95 7.80 -12.19
N ALA A 108 4.86 7.43 -11.53
CA ALA A 108 3.81 6.62 -12.13
C ALA A 108 3.11 7.32 -13.31
N ILE A 109 2.86 8.62 -13.20
CA ILE A 109 2.31 9.45 -14.29
C ILE A 109 3.30 9.49 -15.47
N ALA A 110 4.58 9.70 -15.21
CA ALA A 110 5.61 9.70 -16.24
C ALA A 110 5.71 8.34 -16.97
N PHE A 111 5.64 7.23 -16.21
CA PHE A 111 5.60 5.89 -16.79
C PHE A 111 4.38 5.70 -17.70
N GLN A 112 3.20 6.10 -17.26
CA GLN A 112 1.97 6.03 -18.06
C GLN A 112 2.09 6.87 -19.33
N ASN A 113 2.54 8.11 -19.20
CA ASN A 113 2.68 9.05 -20.31
C ASN A 113 3.81 8.68 -21.29
N SER A 114 4.79 7.86 -20.86
CA SER A 114 5.84 7.33 -21.75
C SER A 114 5.31 6.32 -22.76
N GLY A 115 4.26 5.55 -22.42
CA GLY A 115 3.72 4.46 -23.23
C GLY A 115 4.32 3.08 -22.94
N LEU A 116 5.28 2.97 -22.05
CA LEU A 116 5.93 1.70 -21.67
C LEU A 116 4.95 0.67 -21.13
N ASN A 117 3.93 1.10 -20.39
CA ASN A 117 2.87 0.23 -19.88
C ASN A 117 2.21 -0.56 -21.01
N LYS A 118 1.85 0.10 -22.12
CA LYS A 118 1.24 -0.57 -23.29
C LYS A 118 2.20 -1.61 -23.90
N ARG A 119 3.47 -1.25 -24.05
CA ARG A 119 4.49 -2.15 -24.60
C ARG A 119 4.68 -3.41 -23.75
N ILE A 120 4.77 -3.27 -22.42
CA ILE A 120 4.92 -4.40 -21.48
C ILE A 120 3.72 -5.34 -21.59
N VAL A 121 2.52 -4.79 -21.64
CA VAL A 121 1.30 -5.60 -21.73
C VAL A 121 1.22 -6.39 -23.03
N LEU A 122 1.46 -5.73 -24.16
CA LEU A 122 1.44 -6.40 -25.46
C LEU A 122 2.53 -7.51 -25.51
N TRP A 123 3.72 -7.21 -24.99
CA TRP A 123 4.80 -8.18 -24.91
C TRP A 123 4.44 -9.42 -24.07
N THR A 124 3.84 -9.22 -22.88
CA THR A 124 3.41 -10.34 -22.01
C THR A 124 2.33 -11.19 -22.68
N SER A 125 1.40 -10.54 -23.40
CA SER A 125 0.34 -11.23 -24.12
C SER A 125 0.92 -12.11 -25.25
N ILE A 126 1.85 -11.60 -26.03
CA ILE A 126 2.54 -12.38 -27.09
C ILE A 126 3.30 -13.56 -26.50
N LYS A 127 4.03 -13.34 -25.40
CA LYS A 127 4.80 -14.41 -24.72
C LYS A 127 3.92 -15.54 -24.21
N SER A 128 2.64 -15.29 -23.94
CA SER A 128 1.70 -16.33 -23.52
C SER A 128 1.39 -17.37 -24.62
N LYS A 129 1.61 -17.02 -25.88
CA LYS A 129 1.31 -17.86 -27.06
C LYS A 129 -0.15 -18.36 -27.04
N GLY A 130 -1.08 -17.52 -26.62
CA GLY A 130 -2.51 -17.85 -26.54
C GLY A 130 -2.90 -18.74 -25.35
N ASN A 131 -1.96 -19.13 -24.47
CA ASN A 131 -2.30 -19.92 -23.29
C ASN A 131 -2.77 -19.02 -22.14
N PRO A 132 -4.04 -19.17 -21.67
CA PRO A 132 -4.60 -18.28 -20.66
C PRO A 132 -3.87 -18.37 -19.31
N ARG A 133 -3.40 -19.56 -18.90
CA ARG A 133 -2.66 -19.73 -17.63
C ARG A 133 -1.31 -19.01 -17.67
N LYS A 134 -0.59 -19.08 -18.80
CA LYS A 134 0.66 -18.34 -18.99
C LYS A 134 0.43 -16.85 -19.07
N LEU A 135 -0.65 -16.39 -19.74
CA LEU A 135 -1.00 -14.98 -19.79
C LEU A 135 -1.22 -14.42 -18.38
N ILE A 136 -2.03 -15.09 -17.56
CA ILE A 136 -2.29 -14.67 -16.18
C ILE A 136 -0.97 -14.54 -15.40
N LEU A 137 -0.12 -15.57 -15.47
CA LEU A 137 1.18 -15.54 -14.78
C LEU A 137 2.04 -14.36 -15.23
N TYR A 138 2.17 -14.15 -16.53
CA TYR A 138 3.02 -13.07 -17.06
C TYR A 138 2.46 -11.69 -16.75
N LEU A 139 1.14 -11.51 -16.81
CA LEU A 139 0.50 -10.25 -16.42
C LEU A 139 0.65 -10.00 -14.90
N MET A 140 0.47 -11.02 -14.08
CA MET A 140 0.68 -10.89 -12.64
C MET A 140 2.14 -10.57 -12.31
N MET A 141 3.11 -11.25 -12.93
CA MET A 141 4.54 -10.97 -12.74
C MET A 141 4.90 -9.55 -13.20
N ALA A 142 4.41 -9.13 -14.38
CA ALA A 142 4.62 -7.77 -14.85
C ALA A 142 4.01 -6.72 -13.90
N THR A 143 2.78 -6.96 -13.44
CA THR A 143 2.11 -6.08 -12.46
C THR A 143 2.89 -5.98 -11.16
N ALA A 144 3.37 -7.11 -10.63
CA ALA A 144 4.14 -7.15 -9.40
C ALA A 144 5.49 -6.42 -9.54
N LEU A 145 6.20 -6.63 -10.65
CA LEU A 145 7.46 -5.92 -10.91
C LEU A 145 7.26 -4.41 -11.12
N ILE A 146 6.22 -4.02 -11.86
CA ILE A 146 5.86 -2.60 -12.02
C ILE A 146 5.53 -1.99 -10.65
N SER A 147 4.71 -2.67 -9.85
CA SER A 147 4.32 -2.22 -8.52
C SER A 147 5.51 -2.06 -7.57
N SER A 148 6.54 -2.90 -7.69
CA SER A 148 7.74 -2.78 -6.87
C SER A 148 8.47 -1.43 -7.01
N PHE A 149 8.25 -0.71 -8.12
CA PHE A 149 8.97 0.56 -8.42
C PHE A 149 8.05 1.76 -8.65
N LEU A 150 6.73 1.55 -8.84
CA LEU A 150 5.78 2.62 -9.19
C LEU A 150 4.62 2.79 -8.19
N ALA A 151 4.66 2.07 -7.08
CA ALA A 151 3.59 1.90 -6.11
C ALA A 151 2.38 1.09 -6.63
N ASP A 152 1.67 0.49 -5.67
CA ASP A 152 0.63 -0.51 -5.90
C ASP A 152 -0.63 0.06 -6.59
N ILE A 153 -1.17 1.20 -6.13
CA ILE A 153 -2.39 1.80 -6.72
C ILE A 153 -2.17 2.21 -8.19
N PRO A 154 -1.12 2.95 -8.57
CA PRO A 154 -0.85 3.23 -9.97
C PRO A 154 -0.63 1.99 -10.83
N ALA A 155 0.08 0.97 -10.31
CA ALA A 155 0.35 -0.25 -11.06
C ALA A 155 -0.94 -0.98 -11.44
N ILE A 156 -1.87 -1.18 -10.49
CA ILE A 156 -3.15 -1.82 -10.81
C ILE A 156 -4.03 -0.95 -11.70
N ALA A 157 -4.04 0.38 -11.49
CA ALA A 157 -4.84 1.28 -12.32
C ALA A 157 -4.44 1.24 -13.81
N MET A 158 -3.15 0.99 -14.10
CA MET A 158 -2.65 0.81 -15.46
C MET A 158 -2.94 -0.58 -16.04
N MET A 159 -2.87 -1.63 -15.20
CA MET A 159 -3.02 -3.02 -15.67
C MET A 159 -4.47 -3.47 -15.76
N TYR A 160 -5.36 -2.89 -14.96
CA TYR A 160 -6.79 -3.23 -14.95
C TYR A 160 -7.50 -3.06 -16.29
N PRO A 161 -7.40 -1.90 -17.00
CA PRO A 161 -8.06 -1.73 -18.29
C PRO A 161 -7.62 -2.76 -19.34
N VAL A 162 -6.36 -3.18 -19.27
CA VAL A 162 -5.80 -4.19 -20.16
C VAL A 162 -6.39 -5.56 -19.88
N GLY A 163 -6.42 -5.95 -18.60
CA GLY A 163 -7.08 -7.20 -18.20
C GLY A 163 -8.54 -7.22 -18.63
N LEU A 164 -9.25 -6.10 -18.49
CA LEU A 164 -10.64 -5.97 -18.88
C LEU A 164 -10.83 -6.13 -20.39
N LEU A 165 -9.98 -5.48 -21.20
CA LEU A 165 -10.03 -5.59 -22.67
C LEU A 165 -9.80 -7.05 -23.12
N LEU A 166 -8.81 -7.72 -22.57
CA LEU A 166 -8.53 -9.13 -22.85
C LEU A 166 -9.72 -10.04 -22.55
N LEU A 167 -10.43 -9.80 -21.45
CA LEU A 167 -11.63 -10.55 -21.09
C LEU A 167 -12.78 -10.30 -22.07
N GLN A 168 -12.98 -9.05 -22.47
CA GLN A 168 -14.03 -8.67 -23.43
C GLN A 168 -13.79 -9.28 -24.80
N GLU A 169 -12.54 -9.25 -25.31
CA GLU A 169 -12.18 -9.85 -26.60
C GLU A 169 -12.35 -11.39 -26.61
N ASN A 170 -12.23 -12.02 -25.44
CA ASN A 170 -12.43 -13.46 -25.29
C ASN A 170 -13.87 -13.85 -24.87
N GLY A 171 -14.83 -12.92 -24.90
CA GLY A 171 -16.23 -13.19 -24.59
C GLY A 171 -16.48 -13.58 -23.13
N CYS A 172 -15.58 -13.22 -22.21
CA CYS A 172 -15.71 -13.55 -20.79
C CYS A 172 -16.79 -12.67 -20.15
N GLU A 173 -17.87 -13.27 -19.67
CA GLU A 173 -18.96 -12.54 -19.02
C GLU A 173 -18.70 -12.32 -17.52
N PRO A 174 -18.97 -11.10 -17.00
CA PRO A 174 -18.91 -10.84 -15.55
C PRO A 174 -19.78 -11.82 -14.75
N GLY A 175 -19.25 -12.29 -13.63
CA GLY A 175 -19.93 -13.22 -12.73
C GLY A 175 -19.99 -14.69 -13.16
N LYS A 176 -19.63 -15.00 -14.42
CA LYS A 176 -19.66 -16.37 -14.96
C LYS A 176 -18.26 -16.91 -15.27
N SER A 177 -17.36 -16.07 -15.81
CA SER A 177 -16.03 -16.48 -16.26
C SER A 177 -15.06 -16.70 -15.10
N ASN A 178 -14.46 -17.88 -15.05
CA ASN A 178 -13.34 -18.18 -14.14
C ASN A 178 -12.05 -17.48 -14.57
N LEU A 179 -11.78 -17.39 -15.88
CA LEU A 179 -10.66 -16.62 -16.40
C LEU A 179 -10.75 -15.17 -15.92
N GLY A 180 -11.95 -14.57 -16.04
CA GLY A 180 -12.22 -13.22 -15.55
C GLY A 180 -12.03 -13.10 -14.04
N ARG A 181 -12.49 -14.09 -13.27
CA ARG A 181 -12.33 -14.12 -11.82
C ARG A 181 -10.85 -14.16 -11.42
N VAL A 182 -10.07 -15.07 -12.01
CA VAL A 182 -8.63 -15.20 -11.71
C VAL A 182 -7.86 -13.94 -12.10
N LEU A 183 -8.14 -13.37 -13.27
CA LEU A 183 -7.43 -12.18 -13.73
C LEU A 183 -7.76 -10.96 -12.87
N MET A 184 -9.05 -10.73 -12.56
CA MET A 184 -9.48 -9.57 -11.77
C MET A 184 -9.17 -9.69 -10.27
N LEU A 185 -8.93 -10.88 -9.73
CA LEU A 185 -8.34 -11.12 -8.40
C LEU A 185 -6.81 -11.09 -8.46
N GLY A 186 -6.21 -11.69 -9.48
CA GLY A 186 -4.77 -11.88 -9.58
C GLY A 186 -3.99 -10.57 -9.77
N LEU A 187 -4.48 -9.65 -10.60
CA LEU A 187 -3.81 -8.37 -10.84
C LEU A 187 -3.67 -7.51 -9.58
N PRO A 188 -4.74 -7.27 -8.78
CA PRO A 188 -4.59 -6.52 -7.53
C PRO A 188 -3.72 -7.25 -6.51
N LEU A 189 -3.82 -8.58 -6.39
CA LEU A 189 -2.95 -9.34 -5.49
C LEU A 189 -1.48 -9.24 -5.92
N ALA A 190 -1.20 -9.34 -7.22
CA ALA A 190 0.14 -9.15 -7.76
C ALA A 190 0.67 -7.74 -7.47
N SER A 191 -0.19 -6.72 -7.57
CA SER A 191 0.17 -5.34 -7.23
C SER A 191 0.51 -5.18 -5.75
N LEU A 192 -0.30 -5.76 -4.85
CA LEU A 192 -0.04 -5.73 -3.39
C LEU A 192 1.26 -6.46 -3.03
N ILE A 193 1.49 -7.65 -3.62
CA ILE A 193 2.73 -8.41 -3.42
C ILE A 193 3.92 -7.59 -3.94
N GLY A 194 3.81 -7.00 -5.13
CA GLY A 194 4.82 -6.14 -5.72
C GLY A 194 5.15 -4.93 -4.85
N GLY A 195 4.13 -4.34 -4.23
CA GLY A 195 4.27 -3.21 -3.32
C GLY A 195 5.26 -3.44 -2.17
N ALA A 196 5.43 -4.68 -1.72
CA ALA A 196 6.40 -5.03 -0.68
C ALA A 196 7.86 -5.07 -1.18
N GLY A 197 8.07 -5.16 -2.50
CA GLY A 197 9.38 -5.48 -3.10
C GLY A 197 10.49 -4.49 -2.83
N THR A 198 10.20 -3.20 -2.89
CA THR A 198 11.17 -2.12 -2.63
C THR A 198 10.54 -0.99 -1.82
N PRO A 199 11.33 -0.07 -1.25
CA PRO A 199 10.76 1.13 -0.63
C PRO A 199 9.85 1.94 -1.56
N ALA A 200 10.11 1.93 -2.88
CA ALA A 200 9.33 2.63 -3.89
C ALA A 200 7.98 1.94 -4.20
N GLY A 201 7.79 0.69 -3.82
CA GLY A 201 6.60 -0.10 -4.14
C GLY A 201 5.36 0.27 -3.34
N SER A 202 5.52 0.85 -2.15
CA SER A 202 4.38 1.30 -1.34
C SER A 202 4.76 2.48 -0.44
N SER A 203 3.83 3.42 -0.26
CA SER A 203 3.98 4.51 0.70
C SER A 203 4.15 4.00 2.15
N MET A 204 3.64 2.80 2.44
CA MET A 204 3.76 2.17 3.75
C MET A 204 5.19 1.75 4.07
N ASN A 205 5.95 1.32 3.05
CA ASN A 205 7.36 0.94 3.23
C ASN A 205 8.18 2.14 3.69
N VAL A 206 7.98 3.30 3.05
CA VAL A 206 8.70 4.54 3.40
C VAL A 206 8.25 5.08 4.75
N LEU A 207 6.96 4.98 5.07
CA LEU A 207 6.45 5.34 6.39
C LEU A 207 7.06 4.43 7.47
N THR A 208 7.14 3.12 7.22
CA THR A 208 7.78 2.14 8.10
C THR A 208 9.25 2.51 8.34
N LEU A 209 10.02 2.76 7.28
CA LEU A 209 11.43 3.15 7.37
C LEU A 209 11.62 4.45 8.16
N SER A 210 10.80 5.46 7.89
CA SER A 210 10.87 6.76 8.54
C SER A 210 10.54 6.68 10.03
N LEU A 211 9.50 5.95 10.40
CA LEU A 211 9.12 5.77 11.80
C LEU A 211 10.14 4.89 12.55
N LEU A 212 10.65 3.82 11.93
CA LEU A 212 11.70 2.98 12.52
C LEU A 212 12.95 3.80 12.82
N GLN A 213 13.41 4.61 11.87
CA GLN A 213 14.52 5.54 12.07
C GLN A 213 14.25 6.52 13.23
N SER A 214 13.02 7.07 13.30
CA SER A 214 12.68 8.09 14.29
C SER A 214 12.52 7.51 15.71
N THR A 215 12.10 6.25 15.84
CA THR A 215 11.81 5.61 17.13
C THR A 215 12.96 4.77 17.68
N SER A 216 13.84 4.24 16.83
CA SER A 216 14.94 3.34 17.25
C SER A 216 16.31 3.73 16.69
N ASN A 217 16.38 4.78 15.87
CA ASN A 217 17.59 5.20 15.16
C ASN A 217 18.20 4.10 14.25
N ILE A 218 17.39 3.11 13.86
CA ILE A 218 17.79 2.06 12.91
C ILE A 218 17.52 2.57 11.48
N HIS A 219 18.56 2.62 10.67
CA HIS A 219 18.50 2.97 9.27
C HIS A 219 18.52 1.69 8.41
N ILE A 220 17.52 1.53 7.56
CA ILE A 220 17.45 0.48 6.54
C ILE A 220 17.58 1.15 5.18
N SER A 221 18.60 0.76 4.42
CA SER A 221 18.82 1.26 3.06
C SER A 221 17.80 0.72 2.06
N PHE A 222 17.71 1.35 0.89
CA PHE A 222 16.88 0.85 -0.22
C PHE A 222 17.26 -0.58 -0.62
N PHE A 223 18.55 -0.85 -0.70
CA PHE A 223 19.07 -2.16 -1.05
C PHE A 223 18.67 -3.24 -0.03
N GLU A 224 18.81 -2.94 1.25
CA GLU A 224 18.50 -3.86 2.34
C GLU A 224 17.02 -4.21 2.41
N TRP A 225 16.12 -3.21 2.26
CA TRP A 225 14.70 -3.49 2.12
C TRP A 225 14.43 -4.38 0.91
N SER A 226 15.04 -4.03 -0.25
CA SER A 226 14.83 -4.78 -1.50
C SER A 226 15.34 -6.22 -1.41
N MET A 227 16.41 -6.49 -0.67
CA MET A 227 16.88 -7.85 -0.41
C MET A 227 15.87 -8.68 0.38
N MET A 228 15.07 -8.05 1.24
CA MET A 228 14.00 -8.74 1.99
C MET A 228 12.70 -8.83 1.17
N GLY A 229 12.35 -7.76 0.46
CA GLY A 229 11.07 -7.65 -0.26
C GLY A 229 11.04 -8.35 -1.62
N MET A 230 12.10 -8.23 -2.44
CA MET A 230 12.09 -8.81 -3.80
C MET A 230 11.98 -10.34 -3.84
N PRO A 231 12.57 -11.12 -2.92
CA PRO A 231 12.31 -12.55 -2.86
C PRO A 231 10.83 -12.88 -2.63
N ILE A 232 10.11 -12.08 -1.82
CA ILE A 232 8.67 -12.24 -1.63
C ILE A 232 7.94 -12.06 -2.96
N VAL A 233 8.27 -11.00 -3.70
CA VAL A 233 7.64 -10.71 -5.00
C VAL A 233 7.85 -11.84 -5.98
N LEU A 234 9.09 -12.29 -6.12
CA LEU A 234 9.48 -13.30 -7.12
C LEU A 234 8.93 -14.70 -6.81
N LEU A 235 8.81 -15.06 -5.54
CA LEU A 235 8.36 -16.39 -5.13
C LEU A 235 6.83 -16.42 -4.90
N LEU A 236 6.27 -15.41 -4.27
CA LEU A 236 4.86 -15.45 -3.90
C LEU A 236 3.92 -15.12 -5.07
N THR A 237 4.34 -14.30 -6.04
CA THR A 237 3.49 -13.98 -7.21
C THR A 237 3.17 -15.25 -8.03
N PRO A 238 4.13 -16.11 -8.42
CA PRO A 238 3.81 -17.38 -9.08
C PRO A 238 2.97 -18.32 -8.20
N VAL A 239 3.26 -18.41 -6.90
CA VAL A 239 2.48 -19.21 -5.95
C VAL A 239 1.04 -18.71 -5.89
N THR A 240 0.82 -17.41 -5.81
CA THR A 240 -0.51 -16.78 -5.85
C THR A 240 -1.25 -17.11 -7.15
N CYS A 241 -0.58 -17.00 -8.28
CA CYS A 241 -1.13 -17.40 -9.58
C CYS A 241 -1.56 -18.88 -9.58
N TYR A 242 -0.70 -19.76 -9.11
CA TYR A 242 -1.00 -21.20 -9.02
C TYR A 242 -2.21 -21.48 -8.12
N ILE A 243 -2.28 -20.84 -6.94
CA ILE A 243 -3.39 -20.97 -6.00
C ILE A 243 -4.69 -20.53 -6.67
N LEU A 244 -4.72 -19.34 -7.29
CA LEU A 244 -5.91 -18.83 -7.97
C LEU A 244 -6.35 -19.73 -9.10
N LEU A 245 -5.44 -20.22 -9.92
CA LEU A 245 -5.73 -21.16 -11.02
C LEU A 245 -6.25 -22.52 -10.54
N LYS A 246 -5.89 -22.94 -9.32
CA LYS A 246 -6.39 -24.18 -8.71
C LYS A 246 -7.81 -23.99 -8.17
N PHE A 247 -8.14 -22.83 -7.59
CA PHE A 247 -9.47 -22.53 -7.09
C PHE A 247 -10.45 -22.23 -8.22
N TYR A 248 -9.98 -21.56 -9.28
CA TYR A 248 -10.79 -21.06 -10.40
C TYR A 248 -10.12 -21.43 -11.73
N PRO A 249 -10.16 -22.70 -12.17
CA PRO A 249 -9.57 -23.09 -13.43
C PRO A 249 -10.26 -22.36 -14.60
N PRO A 250 -9.46 -21.75 -15.52
CA PRO A 250 -10.03 -21.10 -16.70
C PRO A 250 -10.87 -22.06 -17.54
N GLU A 251 -11.99 -21.57 -18.06
CA GLU A 251 -12.93 -22.30 -18.90
C GLU A 251 -12.53 -22.39 -20.37
N ILE A 252 -11.51 -21.63 -20.78
CA ILE A 252 -11.00 -21.62 -22.16
C ILE A 252 -9.55 -22.11 -22.20
N ASP A 253 -9.20 -22.88 -23.21
CA ASP A 253 -7.85 -23.43 -23.39
C ASP A 253 -6.96 -22.53 -24.25
N THR A 254 -7.55 -21.72 -25.12
CA THR A 254 -6.83 -20.81 -26.02
C THR A 254 -7.49 -19.45 -26.08
N LEU A 255 -6.67 -18.40 -26.06
CA LEU A 255 -7.11 -17.01 -26.18
C LEU A 255 -7.26 -16.63 -27.65
N VAL A 256 -8.32 -15.87 -27.95
CA VAL A 256 -8.56 -15.29 -29.26
C VAL A 256 -7.86 -13.92 -29.35
N GLY A 257 -7.51 -13.50 -30.57
CA GLY A 257 -7.02 -12.14 -30.84
C GLY A 257 -5.52 -11.91 -30.63
N ILE A 258 -4.73 -12.95 -30.35
CA ILE A 258 -3.26 -12.85 -30.18
C ILE A 258 -2.58 -12.26 -31.42
N GLU A 259 -3.06 -12.57 -32.62
CA GLU A 259 -2.53 -12.01 -33.87
C GLU A 259 -2.68 -10.48 -33.91
N LYS A 260 -3.84 -9.96 -33.54
CA LYS A 260 -4.06 -8.51 -33.43
C LYS A 260 -3.15 -7.84 -32.38
N VAL A 261 -2.90 -8.52 -31.27
CA VAL A 261 -1.97 -8.07 -30.24
C VAL A 261 -0.54 -8.02 -30.80
N HIS A 262 -0.18 -8.99 -31.62
CA HIS A 262 1.14 -9.02 -32.27
C HIS A 262 1.29 -7.87 -33.26
N GLU A 263 0.32 -7.64 -34.13
CA GLU A 263 0.28 -6.50 -35.06
C GLU A 263 0.37 -5.15 -34.31
N GLN A 264 -0.36 -5.02 -33.21
CA GLN A 264 -0.28 -3.82 -32.37
C GLN A 264 1.09 -3.61 -31.75
N TYR A 265 1.76 -4.69 -31.31
CA TYR A 265 3.10 -4.60 -30.77
C TYR A 265 4.12 -4.22 -31.85
N GLU A 266 4.06 -4.82 -33.02
CA GLU A 266 4.91 -4.48 -34.16
C GLU A 266 4.71 -3.03 -34.62
N SER A 267 3.46 -2.53 -34.59
CA SER A 267 3.14 -1.14 -34.93
C SER A 267 3.79 -0.11 -33.98
N LEU A 268 4.16 -0.52 -32.73
CA LEU A 268 4.90 0.36 -31.82
C LEU A 268 6.33 0.64 -32.28
N GLY A 269 6.92 -0.25 -33.11
CA GLY A 269 8.29 -0.09 -33.60
C GLY A 269 9.36 -0.04 -32.49
N ALA A 270 10.45 0.71 -32.76
CA ALA A 270 11.49 0.96 -31.78
C ALA A 270 11.00 1.80 -30.59
N LEU A 271 11.81 1.85 -29.52
CA LEU A 271 11.49 2.69 -28.37
C LEU A 271 11.34 4.16 -28.78
N SER A 272 10.24 4.77 -28.41
CA SER A 272 10.02 6.20 -28.61
C SER A 272 10.98 7.04 -27.75
N LYS A 273 11.17 8.32 -28.11
CA LYS A 273 12.01 9.23 -27.33
C LYS A 273 11.53 9.31 -25.85
N LYS A 274 10.21 9.29 -25.62
CA LYS A 274 9.63 9.35 -24.26
C LYS A 274 9.89 8.08 -23.47
N GLU A 275 9.75 6.91 -24.09
CA GLU A 275 10.08 5.61 -23.45
C GLU A 275 11.56 5.56 -23.06
N TYR A 276 12.45 5.99 -23.97
CA TYR A 276 13.89 6.00 -23.74
C TYR A 276 14.29 6.98 -22.63
N MET A 277 13.76 8.19 -22.63
CA MET A 277 14.04 9.19 -21.59
C MET A 277 13.55 8.74 -20.23
N TYR A 278 12.34 8.13 -20.16
CA TYR A 278 11.83 7.58 -18.92
C TYR A 278 12.75 6.49 -18.37
N LEU A 279 13.16 5.54 -19.20
CA LEU A 279 14.04 4.44 -18.79
C LEU A 279 15.39 4.94 -18.28
N ILE A 280 16.00 5.92 -18.94
CA ILE A 280 17.26 6.52 -18.47
C ILE A 280 17.09 7.11 -17.07
N ILE A 281 16.07 7.95 -16.88
CA ILE A 281 15.84 8.62 -15.59
C ILE A 281 15.53 7.58 -14.51
N LEU A 282 14.70 6.56 -14.81
CA LEU A 282 14.42 5.47 -13.90
C LEU A 282 15.68 4.71 -13.48
N ILE A 283 16.54 4.35 -14.45
CA ILE A 283 17.80 3.64 -14.19
C ILE A 283 18.73 4.48 -13.30
N ILE A 284 18.86 5.77 -13.59
CA ILE A 284 19.67 6.70 -12.77
C ILE A 284 19.12 6.73 -11.33
N ASN A 285 17.80 6.89 -11.16
CA ASN A 285 17.18 6.86 -9.83
C ASN A 285 17.42 5.55 -9.11
N MET A 286 17.26 4.41 -9.80
CA MET A 286 17.50 3.09 -9.22
C MET A 286 18.95 2.91 -8.79
N VAL A 287 19.93 3.32 -9.60
CA VAL A 287 21.35 3.26 -9.23
C VAL A 287 21.61 4.12 -7.99
N LEU A 288 21.08 5.34 -7.94
CA LEU A 288 21.22 6.21 -6.78
C LEU A 288 20.55 5.61 -5.53
N TRP A 289 19.35 5.02 -5.64
CA TRP A 289 18.71 4.35 -4.51
C TRP A 289 19.49 3.12 -4.04
N MET A 290 20.00 2.30 -4.96
CA MET A 290 20.79 1.10 -4.62
C MET A 290 22.14 1.43 -3.99
N THR A 291 22.63 2.65 -4.18
CA THR A 291 23.92 3.13 -3.65
C THR A 291 23.77 4.14 -2.51
N ASP A 292 22.58 4.26 -1.92
CA ASP A 292 22.28 5.20 -0.84
C ASP A 292 23.19 5.03 0.39
N SER A 293 23.60 3.80 0.68
CA SER A 293 24.58 3.47 1.73
C SER A 293 25.96 4.11 1.50
N ILE A 294 26.33 4.40 0.24
CA ILE A 294 27.63 4.99 -0.13
C ILE A 294 27.58 6.52 -0.02
N HIS A 295 26.61 7.16 -0.71
CA HIS A 295 26.54 8.63 -0.79
C HIS A 295 25.68 9.27 0.30
N ARG A 296 24.90 8.48 1.04
CA ARG A 296 24.05 8.89 2.18
C ARG A 296 23.02 9.99 1.85
N ILE A 297 22.66 10.16 0.57
CA ILE A 297 21.57 11.05 0.16
C ILE A 297 20.24 10.37 0.51
N PRO A 298 19.34 11.04 1.26
CA PRO A 298 18.07 10.45 1.62
C PRO A 298 17.22 10.06 0.40
N LEU A 299 16.56 8.90 0.45
CA LEU A 299 15.73 8.37 -0.64
C LEU A 299 14.71 9.39 -1.20
N PRO A 300 14.00 10.19 -0.36
CA PRO A 300 13.07 11.20 -0.86
C PRO A 300 13.74 12.32 -1.68
N VAL A 301 14.98 12.67 -1.34
CA VAL A 301 15.72 13.70 -2.08
C VAL A 301 16.04 13.21 -3.49
N ILE A 302 16.57 11.98 -3.60
CA ILE A 302 16.85 11.33 -4.90
C ILE A 302 15.56 11.25 -5.72
N ALA A 303 14.46 10.82 -5.10
CA ALA A 303 13.17 10.70 -5.75
C ALA A 303 12.70 12.05 -6.33
N VAL A 304 12.74 13.13 -5.53
CA VAL A 304 12.31 14.48 -5.97
C VAL A 304 13.21 15.02 -7.06
N LEU A 305 14.53 14.83 -6.95
CA LEU A 305 15.47 15.24 -8.01
C LEU A 305 15.18 14.49 -9.33
N GLY A 306 14.94 13.19 -9.25
CA GLY A 306 14.62 12.37 -10.42
C GLY A 306 13.34 12.79 -11.12
N ILE A 307 12.25 12.99 -10.37
CA ILE A 307 10.99 13.41 -10.98
C ILE A 307 11.05 14.83 -11.56
N SER A 308 11.90 15.71 -11.02
CA SER A 308 12.06 17.07 -11.54
C SER A 308 12.51 17.05 -13.00
N LEU A 309 13.26 16.03 -13.42
CA LEU A 309 13.68 15.83 -14.80
C LEU A 309 12.49 15.58 -15.75
N PHE A 310 11.39 14.98 -15.26
CA PHE A 310 10.22 14.72 -16.08
C PHE A 310 9.47 15.98 -16.56
N PHE A 311 9.70 17.11 -15.88
CA PHE A 311 9.08 18.39 -16.19
C PHE A 311 9.95 19.28 -17.10
N ILE A 312 11.18 18.86 -17.43
CA ILE A 312 12.11 19.65 -18.27
C ILE A 312 11.55 19.74 -19.69
N PRO A 313 11.52 20.96 -20.30
CA PRO A 313 11.14 21.12 -21.70
C PRO A 313 11.96 20.23 -22.63
N GLY A 314 11.30 19.48 -23.51
CA GLY A 314 11.92 18.52 -24.42
C GLY A 314 11.96 17.07 -23.89
N ILE A 315 11.80 16.84 -22.58
CA ILE A 315 11.46 15.55 -21.96
C ILE A 315 9.94 15.41 -21.86
N ASP A 316 9.25 16.39 -21.27
CA ASP A 316 7.79 16.57 -21.23
C ASP A 316 7.02 15.28 -20.93
N LEU A 317 7.52 14.49 -19.97
CA LEU A 317 6.86 13.26 -19.52
C LEU A 317 5.70 13.55 -18.56
N VAL A 318 5.77 14.64 -17.79
CA VAL A 318 4.70 15.10 -16.90
C VAL A 318 4.44 16.57 -17.16
N SER A 319 3.15 16.92 -17.24
CA SER A 319 2.70 18.30 -17.37
C SER A 319 1.89 18.70 -16.13
N TRP A 320 2.41 19.65 -15.34
CA TRP A 320 1.74 20.04 -14.09
C TRP A 320 0.28 20.45 -14.32
N SER A 321 0.01 21.26 -15.35
CA SER A 321 -1.35 21.74 -15.65
C SER A 321 -2.36 20.64 -15.99
N LYS A 322 -1.89 19.50 -16.54
CA LYS A 322 -2.75 18.39 -16.98
C LYS A 322 -2.76 17.24 -15.97
N ASP A 323 -1.66 17.01 -15.28
CA ASP A 323 -1.45 15.77 -14.54
C ASP A 323 -1.56 15.93 -13.02
N ASN A 324 -1.59 17.18 -12.48
CA ASN A 324 -1.69 17.42 -11.03
C ASN A 324 -2.92 16.77 -10.37
N GLN A 325 -4.00 16.59 -11.13
CA GLN A 325 -5.23 15.95 -10.64
C GLN A 325 -5.08 14.42 -10.48
N LYS A 326 -4.06 13.82 -11.12
CA LYS A 326 -3.75 12.39 -10.99
C LYS A 326 -2.91 12.10 -9.75
N ILE A 327 -2.37 13.13 -9.09
CA ILE A 327 -1.62 12.99 -7.85
C ILE A 327 -2.60 12.67 -6.72
N GLY A 328 -2.29 11.64 -5.95
CA GLY A 328 -3.10 11.22 -4.80
C GLY A 328 -2.92 12.13 -3.60
N TRP A 329 -3.42 13.38 -3.66
CA TRP A 329 -3.33 14.36 -2.58
C TRP A 329 -3.90 13.86 -1.26
N ASP A 330 -4.99 13.07 -1.31
CA ASP A 330 -5.58 12.45 -0.12
C ASP A 330 -4.57 11.54 0.59
N ILE A 331 -3.82 10.74 -0.17
CA ILE A 331 -2.81 9.81 0.38
C ILE A 331 -1.64 10.60 0.99
N LEU A 332 -1.19 11.67 0.33
CA LEU A 332 -0.12 12.53 0.84
C LEU A 332 -0.48 13.12 2.22
N MET A 333 -1.67 13.69 2.33
CA MET A 333 -2.14 14.28 3.59
C MET A 333 -2.33 13.22 4.67
N LEU A 334 -2.82 12.04 4.30
CA LEU A 334 -3.01 10.91 5.20
C LEU A 334 -1.69 10.37 5.76
N VAL A 335 -0.68 10.21 4.93
CA VAL A 335 0.67 9.78 5.35
C VAL A 335 1.25 10.76 6.38
N GLY A 336 1.13 12.07 6.13
CA GLY A 336 1.60 13.09 7.06
C GLY A 336 0.86 13.06 8.40
N ALA A 337 -0.46 13.00 8.37
CA ALA A 337 -1.27 12.97 9.60
C ALA A 337 -1.01 11.68 10.41
N SER A 338 -0.92 10.54 9.74
CA SER A 338 -0.62 9.26 10.38
C SER A 338 0.78 9.26 11.02
N SER A 339 1.79 9.82 10.33
CA SER A 339 3.14 10.01 10.89
C SER A 339 3.10 10.87 12.15
N ALA A 340 2.42 12.02 12.12
CA ALA A 340 2.30 12.91 13.26
C ALA A 340 1.62 12.24 14.45
N LEU A 341 0.47 11.63 14.23
CA LEU A 341 -0.29 10.95 15.30
C LEU A 341 0.48 9.76 15.88
N GLY A 342 1.13 8.95 15.05
CA GLY A 342 1.93 7.80 15.50
C GLY A 342 3.09 8.23 16.38
N MET A 343 3.84 9.25 15.99
CA MET A 343 4.93 9.81 16.77
C MET A 343 4.46 10.43 18.10
N ILE A 344 3.30 11.11 18.09
CA ILE A 344 2.72 11.67 19.32
C ILE A 344 2.31 10.56 20.28
N ILE A 345 1.70 9.47 19.80
CA ILE A 345 1.37 8.30 20.63
C ILE A 345 2.65 7.73 21.29
N TRP A 346 3.72 7.61 20.51
CA TRP A 346 5.01 7.13 21.03
C TRP A 346 5.60 8.06 22.07
N GLU A 347 5.72 9.36 21.79
CA GLU A 347 6.30 10.34 22.70
C GLU A 347 5.49 10.52 24.00
N LYS A 348 4.17 10.28 23.94
CA LYS A 348 3.27 10.42 25.11
C LYS A 348 3.07 9.11 25.88
N GLY A 349 3.85 8.06 25.59
CA GLY A 349 3.82 6.80 26.30
C GLY A 349 2.66 5.85 25.93
N GLY A 350 1.82 6.24 24.96
CA GLY A 350 0.72 5.40 24.48
C GLY A 350 1.20 4.10 23.86
N ALA A 351 2.29 4.16 23.08
CA ALA A 351 2.89 2.98 22.44
C ALA A 351 3.41 1.98 23.48
N MET A 352 4.02 2.45 24.57
CA MET A 352 4.49 1.63 25.67
C MET A 352 3.33 0.91 26.38
N TRP A 353 2.25 1.63 26.64
CA TRP A 353 1.08 1.05 27.27
C TRP A 353 0.43 -0.04 26.40
N ILE A 354 0.28 0.22 25.08
CA ILE A 354 -0.25 -0.78 24.14
C ILE A 354 0.66 -2.00 24.09
N ALA A 355 2.00 -1.82 24.05
CA ALA A 355 2.96 -2.91 24.05
C ALA A 355 2.82 -3.79 25.29
N ASN A 356 2.79 -3.18 26.48
CA ASN A 356 2.63 -3.91 27.74
C ASN A 356 1.29 -4.63 27.85
N THR A 357 0.21 -4.03 27.36
CA THR A 357 -1.14 -4.59 27.53
C THR A 357 -1.46 -5.65 26.49
N CYS A 358 -1.06 -5.44 25.22
CA CYS A 358 -1.46 -6.30 24.12
C CYS A 358 -0.42 -7.34 23.71
N LEU A 359 0.89 -7.07 23.92
CA LEU A 359 1.95 -7.93 23.42
C LEU A 359 2.67 -8.75 24.53
N SER A 360 2.40 -8.47 25.80
CA SER A 360 3.04 -9.20 26.91
C SER A 360 2.84 -10.72 26.83
N SER A 361 1.70 -11.18 26.35
CA SER A 361 1.39 -12.61 26.24
C SER A 361 2.24 -13.37 25.20
N ILE A 362 2.89 -12.66 24.28
CA ILE A 362 3.77 -13.28 23.27
C ILE A 362 5.24 -13.07 23.54
N ALA A 363 5.60 -12.39 24.64
CA ALA A 363 6.98 -12.03 24.96
C ALA A 363 7.91 -13.23 25.14
N ASP A 364 7.38 -14.34 25.69
CA ASP A 364 8.14 -15.56 25.94
C ASP A 364 8.20 -16.53 24.74
N PHE A 365 7.58 -16.13 23.59
CA PHE A 365 7.60 -16.96 22.40
C PHE A 365 8.97 -16.88 21.70
N PRO A 366 9.39 -17.93 20.97
CA PRO A 366 10.52 -17.85 20.05
C PRO A 366 10.32 -16.70 19.05
N VAL A 367 11.39 -16.00 18.70
CA VAL A 367 11.36 -14.83 17.80
C VAL A 367 10.63 -15.14 16.48
N SER A 368 10.83 -16.33 15.93
CA SER A 368 10.11 -16.79 14.73
C SER A 368 8.59 -16.79 14.88
N LEU A 369 8.11 -17.21 16.05
CA LEU A 369 6.68 -17.23 16.35
C LEU A 369 6.14 -15.83 16.61
N ILE A 370 6.93 -14.95 17.24
CA ILE A 370 6.58 -13.54 17.40
C ILE A 370 6.43 -12.88 16.01
N ILE A 371 7.39 -13.08 15.10
CA ILE A 371 7.33 -12.55 13.73
C ILE A 371 6.07 -13.06 13.01
N ALA A 372 5.81 -14.36 13.05
CA ALA A 372 4.63 -14.96 12.42
C ALA A 372 3.32 -14.41 12.99
N SER A 373 3.26 -14.22 14.32
CA SER A 373 2.10 -13.63 15.02
C SER A 373 1.86 -12.18 14.62
N ILE A 374 2.92 -11.38 14.48
CA ILE A 374 2.84 -10.00 14.01
C ILE A 374 2.34 -9.93 12.57
N CYS A 375 2.86 -10.77 11.67
CA CYS A 375 2.38 -10.85 10.29
C CYS A 375 0.90 -11.25 10.24
N LEU A 376 0.51 -12.28 10.99
CA LEU A 376 -0.89 -12.73 11.07
C LEU A 376 -1.79 -11.62 11.59
N PHE A 377 -1.42 -10.99 12.69
CA PHE A 377 -2.18 -9.89 13.26
C PHE A 377 -2.32 -8.73 12.28
N THR A 378 -1.22 -8.36 11.59
CA THR A 378 -1.22 -7.29 10.60
C THR A 378 -2.14 -7.60 9.41
N ILE A 379 -2.20 -8.85 8.95
CA ILE A 379 -3.12 -9.26 7.88
C ILE A 379 -4.57 -9.27 8.36
N VAL A 380 -4.83 -9.75 9.58
CA VAL A 380 -6.19 -9.87 10.12
C VAL A 380 -6.78 -8.52 10.49
N ILE A 381 -5.98 -7.59 11.01
CA ILE A 381 -6.45 -6.27 11.43
C ILE A 381 -7.05 -5.46 10.27
N HIS A 382 -6.68 -5.75 9.02
CA HIS A 382 -7.29 -5.14 7.83
C HIS A 382 -8.78 -5.42 7.66
N LEU A 383 -9.30 -6.48 8.29
CA LEU A 383 -10.74 -6.74 8.32
C LEU A 383 -11.50 -5.70 9.14
N LEU A 384 -10.83 -5.05 10.10
CA LEU A 384 -11.37 -4.04 10.99
C LEU A 384 -10.94 -2.62 10.58
N ILE A 385 -9.68 -2.47 10.19
CA ILE A 385 -9.07 -1.19 9.83
C ILE A 385 -8.52 -1.31 8.40
N PRO A 386 -9.29 -0.92 7.37
CA PRO A 386 -8.85 -1.02 5.98
C PRO A 386 -7.80 0.04 5.59
N GLU A 387 -7.44 0.94 6.54
CA GLU A 387 -6.51 2.05 6.30
C GLU A 387 -5.08 1.69 6.76
N ASN A 388 -4.23 1.38 5.80
CA ASN A 388 -2.87 0.87 6.04
C ASN A 388 -1.98 1.85 6.81
N THR A 389 -2.08 3.16 6.54
CA THR A 389 -1.27 4.20 7.20
C THR A 389 -1.53 4.25 8.70
N ALA A 390 -2.78 4.10 9.09
CA ALA A 390 -3.16 4.07 10.50
C ALA A 390 -2.59 2.85 11.23
N ILE A 391 -2.56 1.70 10.56
CA ILE A 391 -1.97 0.47 11.11
C ILE A 391 -0.48 0.68 11.38
N VAL A 392 0.28 1.18 10.40
CA VAL A 392 1.71 1.46 10.56
C VAL A 392 1.95 2.46 11.69
N ALA A 393 1.17 3.54 11.73
CA ALA A 393 1.35 4.61 12.71
C ALA A 393 1.15 4.15 14.16
N VAL A 394 0.29 3.17 14.41
CA VAL A 394 0.04 2.61 15.74
C VAL A 394 0.99 1.45 16.05
N LEU A 395 1.10 0.49 15.13
CA LEU A 395 1.84 -0.73 15.40
C LEU A 395 3.34 -0.52 15.43
N LEU A 396 3.91 0.33 14.55
CA LEU A 396 5.36 0.44 14.46
C LEU A 396 6.00 0.99 15.75
N PRO A 397 5.55 2.13 16.32
CA PRO A 397 6.09 2.60 17.58
C PRO A 397 5.88 1.60 18.74
N THR A 398 4.75 0.89 18.73
CA THR A 398 4.40 -0.14 19.71
C THR A 398 5.36 -1.33 19.63
N LEU A 399 5.60 -1.85 18.42
CA LEU A 399 6.53 -2.97 18.20
C LEU A 399 7.99 -2.57 18.47
N THR A 400 8.39 -1.35 18.13
CA THR A 400 9.71 -0.82 18.47
C THR A 400 9.92 -0.80 19.99
N THR A 401 8.94 -0.29 20.73
CA THR A 401 8.97 -0.23 22.19
C THR A 401 9.02 -1.64 22.79
N PHE A 402 8.15 -2.54 22.33
CA PHE A 402 8.13 -3.94 22.77
C PHE A 402 9.48 -4.64 22.53
N ALA A 403 10.04 -4.51 21.34
CA ALA A 403 11.33 -5.10 20.98
C ALA A 403 12.46 -4.58 21.89
N THR A 404 12.53 -3.26 22.10
CA THR A 404 13.53 -2.64 22.97
C THR A 404 13.42 -3.12 24.42
N MET A 405 12.21 -3.27 24.95
CA MET A 405 11.96 -3.76 26.32
C MET A 405 12.41 -5.20 26.53
N HIS A 406 12.35 -6.04 25.49
CA HIS A 406 12.71 -7.46 25.57
C HIS A 406 14.09 -7.77 24.97
N GLY A 407 14.90 -6.75 24.66
CA GLY A 407 16.24 -6.93 24.08
C GLY A 407 16.23 -7.53 22.66
N ILE A 408 15.12 -7.40 21.94
CA ILE A 408 14.99 -7.85 20.54
C ILE A 408 15.34 -6.68 19.63
N ASN A 409 16.04 -6.95 18.51
CA ASN A 409 16.28 -5.92 17.50
C ASN A 409 14.93 -5.41 16.95
N PRO A 410 14.60 -4.10 17.09
CA PRO A 410 13.33 -3.55 16.60
C PRO A 410 13.04 -3.84 15.11
N GLY A 411 14.08 -3.90 14.27
CA GLY A 411 13.94 -4.24 12.86
C GLY A 411 13.32 -5.63 12.61
N LEU A 412 13.60 -6.61 13.49
CA LEU A 412 13.06 -7.96 13.41
C LEU A 412 11.53 -8.02 13.54
N LEU A 413 10.92 -7.05 14.21
CA LEU A 413 9.48 -7.03 14.45
C LEU A 413 8.77 -6.00 13.55
N THR A 414 9.41 -4.86 13.29
CA THR A 414 8.80 -3.77 12.54
C THR A 414 8.85 -3.96 11.02
N ILE A 415 9.93 -4.56 10.49
CA ILE A 415 10.04 -4.84 9.05
C ILE A 415 9.00 -5.87 8.59
N PRO A 416 8.80 -7.02 9.26
CA PRO A 416 7.73 -7.97 8.91
C PRO A 416 6.34 -7.34 8.95
N MET A 417 6.06 -6.48 9.92
CA MET A 417 4.84 -5.70 9.99
C MET A 417 4.72 -4.78 8.77
N GLY A 418 5.76 -4.00 8.46
CA GLY A 418 5.80 -3.09 7.31
C GLY A 418 5.61 -3.80 5.98
N LEU A 419 6.24 -4.97 5.78
CA LEU A 419 6.04 -5.81 4.61
C LEU A 419 4.59 -6.33 4.53
N SER A 420 3.99 -6.70 5.67
CA SER A 420 2.67 -7.31 5.72
C SER A 420 1.52 -6.31 5.72
N VAL A 421 1.76 -5.04 6.00
CA VAL A 421 0.70 -4.02 6.06
C VAL A 421 0.04 -3.75 4.70
N SER A 422 0.70 -4.04 3.59
CA SER A 422 0.10 -3.96 2.26
C SER A 422 -0.66 -5.25 1.87
N ALA A 423 -0.57 -6.32 2.67
CA ALA A 423 -1.12 -7.63 2.36
C ALA A 423 -2.63 -7.74 2.67
N ASN A 424 -3.45 -6.95 2.00
CA ASN A 424 -4.93 -7.04 2.04
C ASN A 424 -5.43 -8.27 1.27
N LEU A 425 -5.11 -9.48 1.76
CA LEU A 425 -5.27 -10.73 1.04
C LEU A 425 -6.57 -11.49 1.35
N LEU A 426 -7.24 -11.19 2.48
CA LEU A 426 -8.42 -11.95 2.94
C LEU A 426 -9.72 -11.50 2.27
N LEU A 427 -9.95 -10.20 2.19
CA LEU A 427 -11.12 -9.60 1.55
C LEU A 427 -10.70 -8.36 0.74
N PRO A 428 -11.40 -8.05 -0.36
CA PRO A 428 -11.07 -6.90 -1.20
C PRO A 428 -11.57 -5.58 -0.58
N LEU A 429 -11.13 -5.27 0.64
CA LEU A 429 -11.54 -4.07 1.39
C LEU A 429 -10.61 -2.88 1.18
N GLY A 430 -9.35 -3.13 0.79
CA GLY A 430 -8.36 -2.09 0.53
C GLY A 430 -8.55 -1.39 -0.82
N PRO A 431 -7.89 -0.23 -1.02
CA PRO A 431 -8.06 0.58 -2.24
C PRO A 431 -7.61 -0.16 -3.52
N VAL A 432 -6.61 -1.03 -3.45
CA VAL A 432 -6.04 -1.75 -4.60
C VAL A 432 -7.03 -2.78 -5.16
N PRO A 433 -7.59 -3.72 -4.39
CA PRO A 433 -8.61 -4.65 -4.90
C PRO A 433 -9.91 -3.96 -5.33
N LEU A 434 -10.27 -2.83 -4.73
CA LEU A 434 -11.47 -2.09 -5.09
C LEU A 434 -11.41 -1.46 -6.50
N ILE A 435 -10.24 -1.39 -7.14
CA ILE A 435 -10.12 -0.91 -8.53
C ILE A 435 -10.73 -1.94 -9.51
N THR A 436 -10.53 -3.23 -9.27
CA THR A 436 -11.02 -4.30 -10.16
C THR A 436 -12.41 -4.82 -9.79
N PHE A 437 -12.85 -4.60 -8.54
CA PHE A 437 -14.14 -5.09 -8.04
C PHE A 437 -15.36 -4.62 -8.84
N PRO A 438 -15.46 -3.33 -9.31
CA PRO A 438 -16.60 -2.85 -10.07
C PRO A 438 -16.79 -3.55 -11.43
N ALA A 439 -15.76 -4.24 -11.95
CA ALA A 439 -15.87 -5.03 -13.18
C ALA A 439 -16.83 -6.23 -13.04
N GLY A 440 -17.17 -6.64 -11.81
CA GLY A 440 -18.21 -7.65 -11.55
C GLY A 440 -17.81 -9.09 -11.83
N TYR A 441 -16.53 -9.40 -12.08
CA TYR A 441 -16.06 -10.77 -12.36
C TYR A 441 -15.96 -11.66 -11.11
N TYR A 442 -15.86 -11.07 -9.92
CA TYR A 442 -15.78 -11.82 -8.67
C TYR A 442 -16.65 -11.18 -7.59
N LYS A 443 -17.03 -11.99 -6.60
CA LYS A 443 -17.72 -11.57 -5.38
C LYS A 443 -16.72 -11.32 -4.27
N MET A 444 -17.11 -10.54 -3.28
CA MET A 444 -16.23 -10.18 -2.14
C MET A 444 -15.64 -11.42 -1.42
N TYR A 445 -16.45 -12.47 -1.27
CA TYR A 445 -16.01 -13.70 -0.58
C TYR A 445 -15.17 -14.65 -1.45
N ASP A 446 -15.11 -14.44 -2.77
CA ASP A 446 -14.32 -15.31 -3.66
C ASP A 446 -12.82 -15.23 -3.32
N LEU A 447 -12.38 -14.13 -2.71
CA LEU A 447 -10.99 -13.99 -2.27
C LEU A 447 -10.69 -14.73 -0.96
N PHE A 448 -11.67 -14.96 -0.08
CA PHE A 448 -11.42 -15.39 1.29
C PHE A 448 -10.62 -16.70 1.39
N LEU A 449 -11.05 -17.76 0.72
CA LEU A 449 -10.35 -19.05 0.76
C LEU A 449 -8.97 -19.01 0.09
N PRO A 450 -8.83 -18.60 -1.19
CA PRO A 450 -7.50 -18.51 -1.80
C PRO A 450 -6.61 -17.49 -1.08
N GLY A 451 -7.16 -16.38 -0.62
CA GLY A 451 -6.45 -15.36 0.14
C GLY A 451 -5.92 -15.85 1.48
N SER A 452 -6.66 -16.73 2.18
CA SER A 452 -6.18 -17.36 3.42
C SER A 452 -4.96 -18.25 3.15
N VAL A 453 -4.98 -19.03 2.07
CA VAL A 453 -3.83 -19.88 1.69
C VAL A 453 -2.64 -19.02 1.29
N ILE A 454 -2.87 -17.93 0.54
CA ILE A 454 -1.83 -16.97 0.16
C ILE A 454 -1.25 -16.28 1.40
N SER A 455 -2.10 -15.93 2.39
CA SER A 455 -1.67 -15.31 3.65
C SER A 455 -0.76 -16.22 4.45
N ILE A 456 -1.06 -17.53 4.51
CA ILE A 456 -0.17 -18.50 5.16
C ILE A 456 1.18 -18.56 4.45
N ALA A 457 1.18 -18.62 3.11
CA ALA A 457 2.42 -18.62 2.33
C ALA A 457 3.21 -17.33 2.53
N TRP A 458 2.53 -16.17 2.63
CA TRP A 458 3.13 -14.87 2.97
C TRP A 458 3.83 -14.91 4.31
N ILE A 459 3.11 -15.32 5.37
CA ILE A 459 3.63 -15.35 6.75
C ILE A 459 4.86 -16.26 6.83
N LEU A 460 4.79 -17.46 6.25
CA LEU A 460 5.91 -18.39 6.23
C LEU A 460 7.13 -17.78 5.52
N LEU A 461 6.92 -17.20 4.33
CA LEU A 461 8.00 -16.65 3.54
C LEU A 461 8.67 -15.44 4.22
N VAL A 462 7.86 -14.50 4.76
CA VAL A 462 8.38 -13.34 5.49
C VAL A 462 9.15 -13.81 6.73
N THR A 463 8.59 -14.75 7.50
CA THR A 463 9.27 -15.27 8.71
C THR A 463 10.62 -15.91 8.35
N ILE A 464 10.68 -16.73 7.31
CA ILE A 464 11.92 -17.35 6.84
C ILE A 464 12.93 -16.28 6.43
N ILE A 465 12.53 -15.33 5.59
CA ILE A 465 13.40 -14.25 5.12
C ILE A 465 13.97 -13.45 6.29
N MET A 466 13.14 -13.08 7.26
CA MET A 466 13.59 -12.30 8.41
C MET A 466 14.59 -13.06 9.28
N LEU A 467 14.43 -14.36 9.45
CA LEU A 467 15.35 -15.19 10.23
C LEU A 467 16.71 -15.39 9.55
N PHE A 468 16.75 -15.40 8.21
CA PHE A 468 17.99 -15.62 7.47
C PHE A 468 18.74 -14.33 7.13
N ILE A 469 18.04 -13.24 6.81
CA ILE A 469 18.67 -12.02 6.30
C ILE A 469 19.12 -11.09 7.44
N VAL A 470 18.32 -10.95 8.50
CA VAL A 470 18.63 -10.02 9.59
C VAL A 470 19.80 -10.47 10.47
N PRO A 471 19.96 -11.76 10.85
CA PRO A 471 21.11 -12.22 11.62
C PRO A 471 22.46 -12.10 10.87
N LEU A 472 22.45 -12.12 9.54
CA LEU A 472 23.67 -11.90 8.73
C LEU A 472 24.22 -10.48 8.86
N ARG A 473 23.50 -9.59 9.54
CA ARG A 473 23.86 -8.19 9.75
C ARG A 473 24.49 -7.89 11.12
N GLU A 474 24.25 -8.75 12.09
CA GLU A 474 24.82 -8.60 13.47
C GLU A 474 26.21 -9.26 13.61
N GLY A 475 26.74 -9.86 12.58
CA GLY A 475 28.10 -10.40 12.46
C GLY A 475 29.00 -9.52 11.62
#